data_856e43b2e13aed79856dff2dc09b8ee0
#
_entry.id   856e43b2e13aed79856dff2dc09b8ee0
#
_cell.length_a   1.000
_cell.length_b   1.000
_cell.length_c   1.000
_cell.angle_alpha   90.00
_cell.angle_beta   90.00
_cell.angle_gamma   90.00
#
_symmetry.space_group_name_H-M   'P 1'
#
loop_
_entity.id
_entity.type
_entity.pdbx_description
1 polymer ?
#
loop_
_entity_poly.entity_id
_entity_poly.type
_entity_poly.pdbx_seq_one_letter_code
_entity_poly.pdbx_strand_id
1 'polypeptide(L)'
;FTHKGMRKILVDTLREKGITDELVLDAINTIPRHFFLESAFEKIAYENRAFPISADQTISHPYTVAYQTQLLQIKKGDKVLEIGTGSIYQTTILAALGAQWVYTIERQKKLFDEQKEYYHFRKQYPNIKFFYGDGFKGLPTYAPFDKILITAAAPFVPPLLVEQLKPGGLMVIPVDEGDAQRMMRITKNLDGTLIEELFEEFSFVPMLQGKNF
;
A
#
# COMPACT_ATOMS: atom_id res chain seq x y z
N PHE A 1 20.02 -15.16 -13.94
CA PHE A 1 19.75 -14.67 -12.59
C PHE A 1 18.51 -15.33 -12.02
N THR A 2 18.58 -15.82 -10.78
CA THR A 2 17.42 -16.33 -10.05
C THR A 2 16.56 -15.18 -9.54
N HIS A 3 15.26 -15.40 -9.32
CA HIS A 3 14.38 -14.40 -8.71
C HIS A 3 14.93 -13.87 -7.38
N LYS A 4 15.55 -14.72 -6.56
CA LYS A 4 16.22 -14.32 -5.32
C LYS A 4 17.37 -13.34 -5.55
N GLY A 5 18.19 -13.58 -6.57
CA GLY A 5 19.27 -12.67 -6.95
C GLY A 5 18.75 -11.32 -7.45
N MET A 6 17.69 -11.34 -8.27
CA MET A 6 17.05 -10.12 -8.76
C MET A 6 16.43 -9.29 -7.63
N ARG A 7 15.80 -9.94 -6.64
CA ARG A 7 15.29 -9.24 -5.45
C ARG A 7 16.40 -8.54 -4.67
N LYS A 8 17.53 -9.21 -4.48
CA LYS A 8 18.67 -8.61 -3.79
C LYS A 8 19.18 -7.36 -4.54
N ILE A 9 19.31 -7.42 -5.85
CA ILE A 9 19.70 -6.27 -6.67
C ILE A 9 18.68 -5.13 -6.52
N LEU A 10 17.38 -5.45 -6.54
CA LEU A 10 16.35 -4.45 -6.31
C LEU A 10 16.49 -3.77 -4.94
N VAL A 11 16.68 -4.54 -3.88
CA VAL A 11 16.88 -4.01 -2.52
C VAL A 11 18.09 -3.08 -2.46
N ASP A 12 19.20 -3.46 -3.07
CA ASP A 12 20.40 -2.61 -3.14
C ASP A 12 20.11 -1.31 -3.91
N THR A 13 19.37 -1.38 -5.01
CA THR A 13 18.91 -0.20 -5.77
C THR A 13 18.03 0.72 -4.94
N LEU A 14 17.09 0.17 -4.16
CA LEU A 14 16.23 0.95 -3.28
C LEU A 14 17.02 1.64 -2.17
N ARG A 15 18.02 0.97 -1.61
CA ARG A 15 18.92 1.54 -0.61
C ARG A 15 19.71 2.72 -1.18
N GLU A 16 20.25 2.59 -2.39
CA GLU A 16 20.94 3.66 -3.11
C GLU A 16 20.03 4.86 -3.40
N LYS A 17 18.73 4.62 -3.60
CA LYS A 17 17.72 5.66 -3.81
C LYS A 17 17.25 6.34 -2.52
N GLY A 18 17.76 5.94 -1.37
CA GLY A 18 17.47 6.60 -0.09
C GLY A 18 16.48 5.87 0.81
N ILE A 19 16.10 4.64 0.51
CA ILE A 19 15.34 3.83 1.46
C ILE A 19 16.29 3.34 2.54
N THR A 20 16.05 3.75 3.78
CA THR A 20 16.92 3.49 4.93
C THR A 20 16.33 2.54 5.96
N ASP A 21 15.02 2.28 5.89
CA ASP A 21 14.34 1.34 6.79
C ASP A 21 14.66 -0.10 6.40
N GLU A 22 15.57 -0.74 7.14
CA GLU A 22 16.03 -2.10 6.86
C GLU A 22 14.90 -3.14 7.01
N LEU A 23 13.90 -2.90 7.88
CA LEU A 23 12.75 -3.81 7.99
C LEU A 23 11.89 -3.77 6.72
N VAL A 24 11.72 -2.61 6.11
CA VAL A 24 11.03 -2.45 4.83
C VAL A 24 11.81 -3.14 3.72
N LEU A 25 13.12 -2.94 3.65
CA LEU A 25 14.00 -3.59 2.67
C LEU A 25 14.00 -5.12 2.83
N ASP A 26 14.02 -5.62 4.05
CA ASP A 26 13.93 -7.06 4.35
C ASP A 26 12.59 -7.65 3.90
N ALA A 27 11.48 -6.94 4.12
CA ALA A 27 10.17 -7.38 3.65
C ALA A 27 10.13 -7.48 2.11
N ILE A 28 10.66 -6.49 1.41
CA ILE A 28 10.77 -6.50 -0.06
C ILE A 28 11.68 -7.63 -0.54
N ASN A 29 12.77 -7.91 0.17
CA ASN A 29 13.65 -9.04 -0.14
C ASN A 29 13.02 -10.41 0.14
N THR A 30 12.02 -10.47 1.01
CA THR A 30 11.33 -11.72 1.39
C THR A 30 10.17 -12.03 0.47
N ILE A 31 9.35 -11.03 0.13
CA ILE A 31 8.12 -11.23 -0.65
C ILE A 31 8.43 -11.32 -2.15
N PRO A 32 8.12 -12.45 -2.79
CA PRO A 32 8.42 -12.66 -4.21
C PRO A 32 7.43 -11.90 -5.11
N ARG A 33 7.81 -10.69 -5.53
CA ARG A 33 6.99 -9.77 -6.33
C ARG A 33 6.43 -10.41 -7.62
N HIS A 34 7.16 -11.33 -8.24
CA HIS A 34 6.72 -11.97 -9.49
C HIS A 34 5.43 -12.79 -9.33
N PHE A 35 5.05 -13.20 -8.13
CA PHE A 35 3.75 -13.85 -7.86
C PHE A 35 2.55 -12.89 -7.89
N PHE A 36 2.79 -11.59 -7.99
CA PHE A 36 1.76 -10.54 -7.99
C PHE A 36 1.57 -9.93 -9.39
N LEU A 37 2.22 -10.48 -10.39
CA LEU A 37 2.23 -10.02 -11.79
C LEU A 37 1.77 -11.14 -12.71
N GLU A 38 1.31 -10.77 -13.90
CA GLU A 38 1.10 -11.72 -14.99
C GLU A 38 2.42 -12.37 -15.38
N SER A 39 2.35 -13.63 -15.81
CA SER A 39 3.54 -14.43 -16.19
C SER A 39 4.41 -13.77 -17.26
N ALA A 40 3.80 -12.96 -18.15
CA ALA A 40 4.51 -12.20 -19.16
C ALA A 40 5.57 -11.23 -18.58
N PHE A 41 5.37 -10.76 -17.34
CA PHE A 41 6.26 -9.83 -16.66
C PHE A 41 7.24 -10.51 -15.70
N GLU A 42 7.21 -11.82 -15.55
CA GLU A 42 8.01 -12.55 -14.55
C GLU A 42 9.50 -12.23 -14.63
N LYS A 43 10.05 -12.16 -15.84
CA LYS A 43 11.49 -11.92 -16.06
C LYS A 43 11.95 -10.51 -15.67
N ILE A 44 11.03 -9.54 -15.67
CA ILE A 44 11.30 -8.13 -15.39
C ILE A 44 10.60 -7.66 -14.09
N ALA A 45 10.03 -8.57 -13.34
CA ALA A 45 9.22 -8.29 -12.15
C ALA A 45 9.96 -7.48 -11.07
N TYR A 46 11.29 -7.55 -11.06
CA TYR A 46 12.15 -6.89 -10.07
C TYR A 46 12.80 -5.60 -10.60
N GLU A 47 12.44 -5.16 -11.79
CA GLU A 47 12.79 -3.82 -12.25
C GLU A 47 12.01 -2.77 -11.43
N ASN A 48 12.64 -1.63 -11.17
CA ASN A 48 11.98 -0.55 -10.44
C ASN A 48 11.03 0.22 -11.36
N ARG A 49 9.92 -0.40 -11.70
CA ARG A 49 8.86 0.16 -12.53
C ARG A 49 7.48 -0.37 -12.15
N ALA A 50 6.44 0.37 -12.54
CA ALA A 50 5.07 -0.09 -12.45
C ALA A 50 4.74 -1.06 -13.59
N PHE A 51 3.80 -1.96 -13.34
CA PHE A 51 3.27 -2.88 -14.34
C PHE A 51 1.74 -2.85 -14.33
N PRO A 52 1.09 -3.06 -15.49
CA PRO A 52 -0.36 -3.18 -15.53
C PRO A 52 -0.83 -4.45 -14.81
N ILE A 53 -1.99 -4.34 -14.20
CA ILE A 53 -2.77 -5.44 -13.66
C ILE A 53 -4.20 -5.36 -14.18
N SER A 54 -5.10 -6.25 -13.74
CA SER A 54 -6.51 -6.22 -14.15
C SER A 54 -7.20 -4.88 -13.85
N ALA A 55 -8.31 -4.63 -14.54
CA ALA A 55 -9.20 -3.49 -14.34
C ALA A 55 -8.49 -2.12 -14.52
N ASP A 56 -7.57 -2.04 -15.48
CA ASP A 56 -6.80 -0.82 -15.80
C ASP A 56 -6.06 -0.22 -14.59
N GLN A 57 -5.70 -1.07 -13.63
CA GLN A 57 -4.91 -0.69 -12.46
C GLN A 57 -3.44 -1.08 -12.66
N THR A 58 -2.60 -0.68 -11.71
CA THR A 58 -1.17 -0.98 -11.74
C THR A 58 -0.67 -1.50 -10.41
N ILE A 59 0.34 -2.36 -10.44
CA ILE A 59 1.23 -2.56 -9.30
C ILE A 59 2.27 -1.44 -9.33
N SER A 60 2.39 -0.70 -8.24
CA SER A 60 3.29 0.45 -8.15
C SER A 60 4.77 0.06 -8.30
N HIS A 61 5.61 1.04 -8.65
CA HIS A 61 7.07 0.88 -8.61
C HIS A 61 7.49 0.35 -7.24
N PRO A 62 8.48 -0.53 -7.16
CA PRO A 62 9.06 -0.95 -5.88
C PRO A 62 9.53 0.21 -4.99
N TYR A 63 10.12 1.24 -5.58
CA TYR A 63 10.52 2.45 -4.84
C TYR A 63 9.32 3.15 -4.20
N THR A 64 8.20 3.29 -4.92
CA THR A 64 6.98 3.89 -4.39
C THR A 64 6.43 3.09 -3.20
N VAL A 65 6.39 1.76 -3.32
CA VAL A 65 5.98 0.86 -2.23
C VAL A 65 6.89 1.03 -1.01
N ALA A 66 8.20 0.99 -1.21
CA ALA A 66 9.18 1.15 -0.13
C ALA A 66 9.07 2.52 0.54
N TYR A 67 8.92 3.58 -0.25
CA TYR A 67 8.81 4.95 0.24
C TYR A 67 7.57 5.16 1.11
N GLN A 68 6.39 4.76 0.62
CA GLN A 68 5.15 4.84 1.39
C GLN A 68 5.23 4.02 2.68
N THR A 69 5.76 2.81 2.59
CA THR A 69 5.87 1.91 3.73
C THR A 69 6.82 2.45 4.79
N GLN A 70 7.96 3.02 4.39
CA GLN A 70 8.91 3.68 5.28
C GLN A 70 8.27 4.87 6.02
N LEU A 71 7.53 5.72 5.31
CA LEU A 71 6.82 6.85 5.90
C LEU A 71 5.75 6.41 6.91
N LEU A 72 5.12 5.28 6.67
CA LEU A 72 4.03 4.77 7.51
C LEU A 72 4.51 4.22 8.86
N GLN A 73 5.77 3.81 8.96
CA GLN A 73 6.38 3.32 10.20
C GLN A 73 5.59 2.19 10.87
N ILE A 74 5.31 1.13 10.13
CA ILE A 74 4.60 -0.04 10.68
C ILE A 74 5.34 -0.60 11.88
N LYS A 75 4.61 -0.84 12.96
CA LYS A 75 5.08 -1.50 14.17
C LYS A 75 4.36 -2.82 14.36
N LYS A 76 5.04 -3.76 15.00
CA LYS A 76 4.43 -5.03 15.40
C LYS A 76 3.18 -4.76 16.24
N GLY A 77 2.08 -5.40 15.88
CA GLY A 77 0.80 -5.24 16.55
C GLY A 77 -0.09 -4.13 16.02
N ASP A 78 0.37 -3.36 15.02
CA ASP A 78 -0.44 -2.32 14.39
C ASP A 78 -1.67 -2.89 13.69
N LYS A 79 -2.76 -2.15 13.80
CA LYS A 79 -3.99 -2.33 13.03
C LYS A 79 -3.97 -1.36 11.86
N VAL A 80 -3.89 -1.90 10.65
CA VAL A 80 -3.64 -1.14 9.43
C VAL A 80 -4.84 -1.17 8.51
N LEU A 81 -5.23 -0.01 7.97
CA LEU A 81 -6.18 0.12 6.87
C LEU A 81 -5.43 0.50 5.59
N GLU A 82 -5.63 -0.28 4.53
CA GLU A 82 -5.14 0.04 3.18
C GLU A 82 -6.32 0.35 2.27
N ILE A 83 -6.21 1.45 1.51
CA ILE A 83 -7.16 1.83 0.47
C ILE A 83 -6.50 1.57 -0.89
N GLY A 84 -7.10 0.66 -1.67
CA GLY A 84 -6.58 0.23 -2.95
C GLY A 84 -5.77 -1.07 -2.86
N THR A 85 -6.44 -2.20 -2.74
CA THR A 85 -5.82 -3.53 -2.65
C THR A 85 -4.96 -3.84 -3.89
N GLY A 86 -5.49 -3.56 -5.07
CA GLY A 86 -4.79 -3.76 -6.34
C GLY A 86 -4.24 -5.18 -6.48
N SER A 87 -2.93 -5.29 -6.65
CA SER A 87 -2.21 -6.57 -6.80
C SER A 87 -2.05 -7.37 -5.51
N ILE A 88 -2.37 -6.80 -4.36
CA ILE A 88 -2.12 -7.35 -3.00
C ILE A 88 -0.62 -7.31 -2.59
N TYR A 89 0.26 -6.84 -3.44
CA TYR A 89 1.70 -6.79 -3.12
C TYR A 89 1.98 -5.88 -1.92
N GLN A 90 1.50 -4.63 -1.95
CA GLN A 90 1.64 -3.69 -0.85
C GLN A 90 0.99 -4.23 0.43
N THR A 91 -0.21 -4.83 0.33
CA THR A 91 -0.93 -5.46 1.43
C THR A 91 -0.08 -6.52 2.13
N THR A 92 0.57 -7.38 1.32
CA THR A 92 1.44 -8.45 1.80
C THR A 92 2.70 -7.90 2.49
N ILE A 93 3.29 -6.84 1.95
CA ILE A 93 4.42 -6.14 2.58
C ILE A 93 4.03 -5.62 3.98
N LEU A 94 2.86 -5.00 4.12
CA LEU A 94 2.36 -4.51 5.41
C LEU A 94 2.20 -5.65 6.42
N ALA A 95 1.65 -6.77 5.99
CA ALA A 95 1.50 -7.97 6.84
C ALA A 95 2.85 -8.56 7.24
N ALA A 96 3.81 -8.60 6.32
CA ALA A 96 5.17 -9.10 6.57
C ALA A 96 5.95 -8.27 7.59
N LEU A 97 5.59 -6.99 7.74
CA LEU A 97 6.19 -6.08 8.73
C LEU A 97 5.67 -6.27 10.16
N GLY A 98 4.75 -7.20 10.37
CA GLY A 98 4.25 -7.55 11.69
C GLY A 98 2.97 -6.84 12.12
N ALA A 99 2.23 -6.24 11.19
CA ALA A 99 0.89 -5.75 11.46
C ALA A 99 0.04 -6.86 12.09
N GLN A 100 -0.73 -6.56 13.12
CA GLN A 100 -1.65 -7.52 13.73
C GLN A 100 -2.77 -7.86 12.76
N TRP A 101 -3.34 -6.83 12.14
CA TRP A 101 -4.36 -6.93 11.11
C TRP A 101 -4.10 -5.94 9.99
N VAL A 102 -4.26 -6.38 8.75
CA VAL A 102 -4.33 -5.52 7.57
C VAL A 102 -5.73 -5.64 6.98
N TYR A 103 -6.48 -4.55 7.04
CA TYR A 103 -7.79 -4.41 6.40
C TYR A 103 -7.56 -3.67 5.09
N THR A 104 -7.98 -4.26 3.97
CA THR A 104 -7.75 -3.67 2.65
C THR A 104 -9.06 -3.58 1.86
N ILE A 105 -9.29 -2.42 1.24
CA ILE A 105 -10.49 -2.12 0.48
C ILE A 105 -10.16 -2.01 -1.00
N GLU A 106 -10.92 -2.75 -1.84
CA GLU A 106 -10.88 -2.66 -3.29
C GLU A 106 -12.25 -2.24 -3.83
N ARG A 107 -12.25 -1.20 -4.67
CA ARG A 107 -13.48 -0.74 -5.34
C ARG A 107 -13.80 -1.47 -6.65
N GLN A 108 -12.79 -2.07 -7.27
CA GLN A 108 -12.91 -2.82 -8.52
C GLN A 108 -13.38 -4.25 -8.23
N LYS A 109 -14.61 -4.59 -8.61
CA LYS A 109 -15.19 -5.92 -8.35
C LYS A 109 -14.33 -7.05 -8.90
N LYS A 110 -13.81 -6.85 -10.12
CA LYS A 110 -12.95 -7.82 -10.79
C LYS A 110 -11.71 -8.15 -9.96
N LEU A 111 -10.97 -7.15 -9.50
CA LEU A 111 -9.78 -7.35 -8.66
C LEU A 111 -10.13 -7.99 -7.32
N PHE A 112 -11.22 -7.55 -6.70
CA PHE A 112 -11.68 -8.14 -5.44
C PHE A 112 -12.03 -9.63 -5.58
N ASP A 113 -12.64 -10.03 -6.67
CA ASP A 113 -12.97 -11.43 -6.91
C ASP A 113 -11.72 -12.28 -7.25
N GLU A 114 -10.85 -11.75 -8.10
CA GLU A 114 -9.59 -12.41 -8.49
C GLU A 114 -8.69 -12.74 -7.30
N GLN A 115 -8.65 -11.91 -6.25
CA GLN A 115 -7.82 -12.17 -5.08
C GLN A 115 -8.15 -13.48 -4.36
N LYS A 116 -9.39 -13.93 -4.45
CA LYS A 116 -9.81 -15.22 -3.86
C LYS A 116 -9.17 -16.41 -4.54
N GLU A 117 -8.93 -16.32 -5.83
CA GLU A 117 -8.39 -17.39 -6.66
C GLU A 117 -6.87 -17.36 -6.76
N TYR A 118 -6.28 -16.17 -6.89
CA TYR A 118 -4.89 -16.02 -7.28
C TYR A 118 -3.93 -15.58 -6.17
N TYR A 119 -4.42 -15.27 -4.97
CA TYR A 119 -3.54 -14.88 -3.88
C TYR A 119 -2.82 -16.07 -3.24
N HIS A 120 -1.52 -16.21 -3.54
CA HIS A 120 -0.70 -17.35 -3.11
C HIS A 120 -0.36 -17.38 -1.62
N PHE A 121 -0.39 -16.25 -0.93
CA PHE A 121 0.13 -16.09 0.44
C PHE A 121 -0.97 -16.10 1.51
N ARG A 122 -2.19 -16.49 1.17
CA ARG A 122 -3.34 -16.48 2.08
C ARG A 122 -3.10 -17.25 3.38
N LYS A 123 -2.44 -18.42 3.27
CA LYS A 123 -2.11 -19.24 4.45
C LYS A 123 -1.00 -18.66 5.31
N GLN A 124 -0.05 -17.98 4.67
CA GLN A 124 1.09 -17.37 5.34
C GLN A 124 0.70 -16.08 6.07
N TYR A 125 -0.26 -15.32 5.52
CA TYR A 125 -0.77 -14.06 6.09
C TYR A 125 -2.28 -14.13 6.30
N PRO A 126 -2.76 -14.95 7.25
CA PRO A 126 -4.21 -15.10 7.53
C PRO A 126 -4.82 -13.86 8.18
N ASN A 127 -4.00 -12.92 8.60
CA ASN A 127 -4.36 -11.65 9.22
C ASN A 127 -4.68 -10.51 8.23
N ILE A 128 -4.80 -10.82 6.94
CA ILE A 128 -5.29 -9.87 5.93
C ILE A 128 -6.78 -10.10 5.73
N LYS A 129 -7.56 -9.02 5.82
CA LYS A 129 -9.01 -9.01 5.57
C LYS A 129 -9.34 -8.15 4.37
N PHE A 130 -9.99 -8.74 3.38
CA PHE A 130 -10.34 -8.13 2.10
C PHE A 130 -11.79 -7.64 2.10
N PHE A 131 -11.99 -6.39 1.64
CA PHE A 131 -13.31 -5.77 1.53
C PHE A 131 -13.52 -5.19 0.14
N TYR A 132 -14.71 -5.43 -0.40
CA TYR A 132 -15.20 -4.74 -1.59
C TYR A 132 -15.96 -3.50 -1.16
N GLY A 133 -15.46 -2.32 -1.48
CA GLY A 133 -16.07 -1.10 -0.98
C GLY A 133 -15.51 0.19 -1.58
N ASP A 134 -16.09 1.30 -1.09
CA ASP A 134 -15.63 2.65 -1.38
C ASP A 134 -14.54 3.06 -0.39
N GLY A 135 -13.33 3.31 -0.88
CA GLY A 135 -12.20 3.69 -0.06
C GLY A 135 -12.39 5.00 0.72
N PHE A 136 -13.16 5.95 0.18
CA PHE A 136 -13.47 7.21 0.88
C PHE A 136 -14.24 7.00 2.19
N LYS A 137 -15.00 5.91 2.29
CA LYS A 137 -15.78 5.57 3.47
C LYS A 137 -14.99 4.82 4.53
N GLY A 138 -13.87 4.23 4.15
CA GLY A 138 -13.08 3.38 5.04
C GLY A 138 -13.89 2.20 5.57
N LEU A 139 -13.57 1.81 6.80
CA LEU A 139 -14.20 0.70 7.52
C LEU A 139 -14.51 1.12 8.96
N PRO A 140 -15.56 1.93 9.18
CA PRO A 140 -15.87 2.46 10.52
C PRO A 140 -16.12 1.37 11.57
N THR A 141 -16.67 0.23 11.17
CA THR A 141 -16.90 -0.92 12.05
C THR A 141 -15.62 -1.47 12.67
N TYR A 142 -14.48 -1.34 11.96
CA TYR A 142 -13.19 -1.86 12.40
C TYR A 142 -12.26 -0.77 12.94
N ALA A 143 -12.67 0.50 12.87
CA ALA A 143 -11.89 1.63 13.40
C ALA A 143 -11.80 1.57 14.95
N PRO A 144 -10.80 2.25 15.56
CA PRO A 144 -9.76 3.04 14.92
C PRO A 144 -8.58 2.21 14.39
N PHE A 145 -7.81 2.80 13.47
CA PHE A 145 -6.60 2.19 12.91
C PHE A 145 -5.34 2.92 13.39
N ASP A 146 -4.29 2.17 13.68
CA ASP A 146 -2.97 2.74 14.02
C ASP A 146 -2.32 3.39 12.80
N LYS A 147 -2.50 2.79 11.62
CA LYS A 147 -1.93 3.25 10.35
C LYS A 147 -2.98 3.17 9.25
N ILE A 148 -2.99 4.19 8.38
CA ILE A 148 -3.81 4.20 7.16
C ILE A 148 -2.91 4.51 5.98
N LEU A 149 -2.94 3.65 4.95
CA LEU A 149 -2.21 3.82 3.70
C LEU A 149 -3.17 3.94 2.53
N ILE A 150 -3.04 5.01 1.77
CA ILE A 150 -3.79 5.19 0.53
C ILE A 150 -2.84 5.00 -0.66
N THR A 151 -3.20 4.09 -1.57
CA THR A 151 -2.37 3.72 -2.73
C THR A 151 -2.95 4.19 -4.06
N ALA A 152 -3.76 5.23 -4.02
CA ALA A 152 -4.31 5.93 -5.18
C ALA A 152 -4.27 7.44 -4.94
N ALA A 153 -4.21 8.23 -6.01
CA ALA A 153 -4.16 9.69 -5.92
C ALA A 153 -5.48 10.26 -5.42
N ALA A 154 -5.48 10.81 -4.22
CA ALA A 154 -6.67 11.40 -3.60
C ALA A 154 -6.83 12.87 -4.00
N PRO A 155 -8.03 13.31 -4.41
CA PRO A 155 -8.28 14.71 -4.74
C PRO A 155 -8.18 15.64 -3.51
N PHE A 156 -8.40 15.08 -2.33
CA PHE A 156 -8.28 15.72 -1.03
C PHE A 156 -8.10 14.64 0.05
N VAL A 157 -7.71 15.03 1.25
CA VAL A 157 -7.62 14.10 2.38
C VAL A 157 -9.05 13.72 2.83
N PRO A 158 -9.46 12.45 2.72
CA PRO A 158 -10.82 12.04 3.05
C PRO A 158 -11.11 12.20 4.55
N PRO A 159 -12.11 13.04 4.93
CA PRO A 159 -12.39 13.32 6.35
C PRO A 159 -12.77 12.07 7.15
N LEU A 160 -13.51 11.14 6.55
CA LEU A 160 -13.92 9.91 7.22
C LEU A 160 -12.72 9.00 7.56
N LEU A 161 -11.67 9.03 6.76
CA LEU A 161 -10.44 8.29 7.06
C LEU A 161 -9.65 8.93 8.21
N VAL A 162 -9.62 10.26 8.27
CA VAL A 162 -9.01 10.98 9.40
C VAL A 162 -9.75 10.65 10.71
N GLU A 163 -11.07 10.58 10.69
CA GLU A 163 -11.86 10.16 11.84
C GLU A 163 -11.53 8.74 12.32
N GLN A 164 -11.24 7.84 11.38
CA GLN A 164 -10.90 6.45 11.65
C GLN A 164 -9.44 6.23 12.06
N LEU A 165 -8.60 7.25 11.94
CA LEU A 165 -7.23 7.21 12.40
C LEU A 165 -7.19 7.38 13.92
N LYS A 166 -6.49 6.47 14.59
CA LYS A 166 -6.30 6.51 16.05
C LYS A 166 -5.48 7.73 16.45
N PRO A 167 -5.78 8.40 17.57
CA PRO A 167 -4.86 9.37 18.16
C PRO A 167 -3.47 8.73 18.35
N GLY A 168 -2.43 9.40 17.88
CA GLY A 168 -1.07 8.87 17.79
C GLY A 168 -0.76 8.10 16.50
N GLY A 169 -1.76 7.90 15.63
CA GLY A 169 -1.61 7.19 14.36
C GLY A 169 -1.04 8.04 13.24
N LEU A 170 -0.61 7.35 12.17
CA LEU A 170 -0.08 7.94 10.94
C LEU A 170 -0.91 7.53 9.72
N MET A 171 -1.15 8.48 8.82
CA MET A 171 -1.73 8.25 7.50
C MET A 171 -0.73 8.68 6.43
N VAL A 172 -0.52 7.85 5.41
CA VAL A 172 0.27 8.17 4.23
C VAL A 172 -0.64 8.17 3.01
N ILE A 173 -0.66 9.28 2.28
CA ILE A 173 -1.60 9.52 1.19
C ILE A 173 -0.97 10.35 0.08
N PRO A 174 -1.06 9.93 -1.20
CA PRO A 174 -0.71 10.80 -2.33
C PRO A 174 -1.88 11.73 -2.63
N VAL A 175 -1.64 13.04 -2.50
CA VAL A 175 -2.64 14.08 -2.76
C VAL A 175 -2.42 14.66 -4.15
N ASP A 176 -3.49 14.76 -4.92
CA ASP A 176 -3.47 15.28 -6.28
C ASP A 176 -3.23 16.80 -6.27
N GLU A 177 -2.21 17.23 -7.00
CA GLU A 177 -1.86 18.66 -7.22
C GLU A 177 -2.04 19.08 -8.69
N GLY A 178 -2.75 18.25 -9.49
CA GLY A 178 -2.99 18.48 -10.93
C GLY A 178 -2.06 17.64 -11.80
N ASP A 179 -0.84 18.10 -12.06
CA ASP A 179 0.10 17.40 -12.95
C ASP A 179 0.82 16.23 -12.28
N ALA A 180 0.92 16.25 -10.96
CA ALA A 180 1.57 15.22 -10.14
C ALA A 180 0.83 15.05 -8.82
N GLN A 181 1.19 13.99 -8.08
CA GLN A 181 0.69 13.72 -6.75
C GLN A 181 1.79 13.92 -5.73
N ARG A 182 1.49 14.71 -4.72
CA ARG A 182 2.41 14.95 -3.59
C ARG A 182 2.17 13.90 -2.51
N MET A 183 3.21 13.18 -2.12
CA MET A 183 3.13 12.30 -0.96
C MET A 183 3.00 13.12 0.32
N MET A 184 1.97 12.82 1.12
CA MET A 184 1.70 13.48 2.38
C MET A 184 1.68 12.44 3.50
N ARG A 185 2.22 12.81 4.66
CA ARG A 185 2.02 12.07 5.90
C ARG A 185 1.26 12.93 6.89
N ILE A 186 0.19 12.38 7.44
CA ILE A 186 -0.62 13.02 8.47
C ILE A 186 -0.38 12.27 9.78
N THR A 187 0.02 13.02 10.81
CA THR A 187 0.09 12.53 12.18
C THR A 187 -1.12 13.06 12.94
N LYS A 188 -1.90 12.17 13.54
CA LYS A 188 -2.96 12.55 14.46
C LYS A 188 -2.40 12.56 15.88
N ASN A 189 -2.26 13.74 16.47
CA ASN A 189 -1.77 13.88 17.83
C ASN A 189 -2.76 13.29 18.86
N LEU A 190 -2.29 13.06 20.08
CA LEU A 190 -3.12 12.51 21.15
C LEU A 190 -4.31 13.41 21.51
N ASP A 191 -4.18 14.71 21.31
CA ASP A 191 -5.28 15.69 21.49
C ASP A 191 -6.23 15.79 20.27
N GLY A 192 -5.98 15.01 19.21
CA GLY A 192 -6.77 14.98 17.99
C GLY A 192 -6.35 16.02 16.94
N THR A 193 -5.40 16.89 17.21
CA THR A 193 -4.85 17.84 16.22
C THR A 193 -4.03 17.09 15.18
N LEU A 194 -3.94 17.65 13.96
CA LEU A 194 -3.25 17.03 12.84
C LEU A 194 -1.97 17.80 12.50
N ILE A 195 -0.90 17.04 12.20
CA ILE A 195 0.32 17.55 11.61
C ILE A 195 0.41 16.97 10.19
N GLU A 196 0.58 17.86 9.21
CA GLU A 196 0.75 17.48 7.80
C GLU A 196 2.20 17.72 7.37
N GLU A 197 2.80 16.69 6.77
CA GLU A 197 4.16 16.75 6.21
C GLU A 197 4.09 16.42 4.73
N LEU A 198 4.71 17.25 3.89
CA LEU A 198 4.78 17.05 2.44
C LEU A 198 6.15 16.49 2.06
N PHE A 199 6.14 15.53 1.13
CA PHE A 199 7.33 14.83 0.65
C PHE A 199 7.43 14.95 -0.88
N GLU A 200 8.06 13.97 -1.53
CA GLU A 200 8.29 13.94 -2.97
C GLU A 200 7.00 13.78 -3.79
N GLU A 201 7.11 14.08 -5.07
CA GLU A 201 6.06 13.85 -6.06
C GLU A 201 6.13 12.42 -6.59
N PHE A 202 4.95 11.85 -6.85
CA PHE A 202 4.76 10.52 -7.40
C PHE A 202 3.64 10.52 -8.44
N SER A 203 3.50 9.39 -9.14
CA SER A 203 2.42 9.16 -10.10
C SER A 203 1.57 7.98 -9.65
N PHE A 204 0.28 8.21 -9.47
CA PHE A 204 -0.69 7.20 -9.03
C PHE A 204 -1.94 7.22 -9.92
N VAL A 205 -2.63 6.07 -9.98
CA VAL A 205 -4.01 6.04 -10.50
C VAL A 205 -4.93 6.84 -9.58
N PRO A 206 -5.99 7.48 -10.12
CA PRO A 206 -6.86 8.32 -9.30
C PRO A 206 -7.67 7.49 -8.30
N MET A 207 -7.87 8.05 -7.11
CA MET A 207 -8.80 7.55 -6.11
C MET A 207 -10.21 8.03 -6.47
N LEU A 208 -11.10 7.09 -6.77
CA LEU A 208 -12.45 7.35 -7.22
C LEU A 208 -13.47 6.95 -6.14
N GLN A 209 -14.57 7.70 -6.09
CA GLN A 209 -15.69 7.40 -5.18
C GLN A 209 -16.51 6.20 -5.69
N GLY A 210 -17.21 5.56 -4.75
CA GLY A 210 -18.11 4.47 -5.04
C GLY A 210 -17.41 3.16 -5.38
N LYS A 211 -18.23 2.20 -5.80
CA LYS A 211 -17.80 0.87 -6.25
C LYS A 211 -17.88 0.79 -7.76
N ASN A 212 -17.05 -0.06 -8.35
CA ASN A 212 -17.08 -0.39 -9.78
C ASN A 212 -17.34 -1.90 -9.93
N PHE A 213 -18.41 -2.26 -10.67
CA PHE A 213 -18.88 -3.63 -10.85
C PHE A 213 -18.25 -4.31 -12.09
#